data_ce97f26b58ca731b4ce4787c09821175
#
_entry.id   ce97f26b58ca731b4ce4787c09821175
#
_cell.length_a   1.000
_cell.length_b   1.000
_cell.length_c   1.000
_cell.angle_alpha   90.00
_cell.angle_beta   90.00
_cell.angle_gamma   90.00
#
_symmetry.space_group_name_H-M   'P 1'
#
loop_
_entity.id
_entity.type
_entity.pdbx_description
1 polymer ?
#
loop_
_entity_poly.entity_id
_entity_poly.type
_entity_poly.pdbx_seq_one_letter_code
_entity_poly.pdbx_strand_id
1 'polypeptide(L)'
;MSNQPFLQARTNVPAFRLCGLLLAVLIASVPDASGQIFTWTREQMIRYTAQNPYERFPDGRPKVPDSLLEKVKDLSAEEVLVIAGRGYPNQFADGWQILHPGKKLVGRALTVQFMPVRTDVADVQAAEWKEKGGGRLSHQTAIDMLQPGDVFVADLFGSIPTGGIIGDNLAYYIWKTTGAGFVIDGAIRDLEGISLFDMAGYFRAATPPAIHNVMVAGINIPVRIGNATVMPGDVVLGDREGVYFIPPHLVKEVVDAAEITHIHDEWTRMKFNEGKYKSSEIYGSPRDPALIKEYQDYLKTKLGAERYEEYMKKKSPPR
;
A
#
# COMPACT_ATOMS: atom_id res chain seq x y z
N MET A 1 -97.97 -34.73 -34.35
CA MET A 1 -97.77 -35.96 -35.13
C MET A 1 -96.42 -35.87 -35.79
N SER A 2 -95.69 -36.95 -35.69
CA SER A 2 -94.44 -37.28 -36.32
C SER A 2 -93.13 -37.00 -35.59
N ASN A 3 -92.65 -38.07 -35.04
CA ASN A 3 -91.32 -38.35 -34.55
C ASN A 3 -90.27 -38.32 -35.65
N GLN A 4 -89.07 -37.81 -35.29
CA GLN A 4 -87.84 -38.29 -35.91
C GLN A 4 -86.66 -38.12 -34.94
N PRO A 5 -85.71 -39.06 -34.91
CA PRO A 5 -84.66 -39.12 -33.89
C PRO A 5 -83.40 -38.41 -34.30
N PHE A 6 -82.73 -37.85 -33.24
CA PHE A 6 -81.44 -37.23 -33.37
C PHE A 6 -80.32 -38.24 -33.44
N LEU A 7 -79.56 -38.15 -34.50
CA LEU A 7 -78.28 -38.86 -34.69
C LEU A 7 -77.23 -38.24 -33.78
N GLN A 8 -76.66 -39.06 -32.91
CA GLN A 8 -75.48 -38.68 -32.15
C GLN A 8 -74.21 -38.77 -32.98
N ALA A 9 -73.61 -37.65 -33.28
CA ALA A 9 -72.28 -37.58 -33.84
C ALA A 9 -71.23 -37.63 -32.65
N ARG A 10 -70.49 -38.72 -32.64
CA ARG A 10 -69.29 -38.84 -31.78
C ARG A 10 -68.17 -37.98 -32.34
N THR A 11 -67.77 -36.90 -31.68
CA THR A 11 -66.56 -36.17 -31.98
C THR A 11 -65.47 -36.71 -31.08
N ASN A 12 -64.48 -37.38 -31.66
CA ASN A 12 -63.19 -37.71 -31.02
C ASN A 12 -62.38 -36.44 -30.87
N VAL A 13 -62.16 -36.00 -29.64
CA VAL A 13 -61.21 -34.95 -29.31
C VAL A 13 -59.86 -35.58 -28.90
N PRO A 14 -58.74 -35.32 -29.57
CA PRO A 14 -57.45 -35.82 -29.18
C PRO A 14 -56.99 -35.09 -27.88
N ALA A 15 -56.59 -35.88 -26.90
CA ALA A 15 -56.00 -35.37 -25.66
C ALA A 15 -54.67 -34.67 -25.96
N PHE A 16 -54.68 -33.34 -25.92
CA PHE A 16 -53.45 -32.53 -25.85
C PHE A 16 -52.81 -32.73 -24.47
N ARG A 17 -51.69 -33.46 -24.43
CA ARG A 17 -50.81 -33.48 -23.26
C ARG A 17 -50.17 -32.09 -23.13
N LEU A 18 -50.61 -31.34 -22.12
CA LEU A 18 -49.99 -30.10 -21.72
C LEU A 18 -48.64 -30.47 -21.06
N CYS A 19 -47.58 -30.37 -21.85
CA CYS A 19 -46.20 -30.44 -21.33
C CYS A 19 -45.92 -29.12 -20.63
N GLY A 20 -46.09 -29.11 -19.30
CA GLY A 20 -45.73 -27.95 -18.48
C GLY A 20 -44.23 -27.76 -18.45
N LEU A 21 -43.72 -26.80 -19.24
CA LEU A 21 -42.39 -26.29 -19.13
C LEU A 21 -42.32 -25.48 -17.82
N LEU A 22 -41.81 -26.10 -16.75
CA LEU A 22 -41.36 -25.37 -15.57
C LEU A 22 -40.10 -24.57 -15.99
N LEU A 23 -40.31 -23.30 -16.32
CA LEU A 23 -39.24 -22.33 -16.48
C LEU A 23 -38.75 -21.99 -15.06
N ALA A 24 -37.75 -22.70 -14.56
CA ALA A 24 -37.03 -22.35 -13.37
C ALA A 24 -36.25 -21.04 -13.64
N VAL A 25 -36.87 -19.92 -13.30
CA VAL A 25 -36.16 -18.63 -13.25
C VAL A 25 -35.13 -18.76 -12.12
N LEU A 26 -33.87 -19.10 -12.49
CA LEU A 26 -32.73 -18.86 -11.62
C LEU A 26 -32.66 -17.34 -11.46
N ILE A 27 -33.20 -16.82 -10.37
CA ILE A 27 -32.84 -15.51 -9.85
C ILE A 27 -31.40 -15.65 -9.38
N ALA A 28 -30.46 -15.44 -10.26
CA ALA A 28 -29.10 -15.16 -9.89
C ALA A 28 -29.20 -13.88 -9.02
N SER A 29 -29.04 -14.03 -7.72
CA SER A 29 -28.79 -12.90 -6.84
C SER A 29 -27.53 -12.24 -7.36
N VAL A 30 -27.68 -11.23 -8.21
CA VAL A 30 -26.59 -10.30 -8.52
C VAL A 30 -26.24 -9.72 -7.15
N PRO A 31 -25.04 -9.95 -6.63
CA PRO A 31 -24.65 -9.26 -5.41
C PRO A 31 -24.84 -7.79 -5.70
N ASP A 32 -25.59 -7.11 -4.86
CA ASP A 32 -25.74 -5.66 -4.92
C ASP A 32 -24.32 -5.08 -5.00
N ALA A 33 -23.94 -4.67 -6.20
CA ALA A 33 -22.76 -3.86 -6.44
C ALA A 33 -23.10 -2.45 -5.96
N SER A 34 -23.47 -2.31 -4.69
CA SER A 34 -23.52 -1.03 -4.03
C SER A 34 -22.09 -0.52 -4.06
N GLY A 35 -21.82 0.41 -4.95
CA GLY A 35 -20.53 1.07 -5.06
C GLY A 35 -20.16 1.61 -3.69
N GLN A 36 -19.19 0.98 -3.03
CA GLN A 36 -18.67 1.47 -1.77
C GLN A 36 -17.87 2.71 -2.09
N ILE A 37 -18.41 3.87 -1.75
CA ILE A 37 -17.80 5.16 -2.08
C ILE A 37 -16.44 5.31 -1.36
N PHE A 38 -16.22 4.65 -0.22
CA PHE A 38 -15.06 4.91 0.63
C PHE A 38 -14.27 3.67 1.10
N THR A 39 -14.61 2.48 0.65
CA THR A 39 -13.75 1.30 0.84
C THR A 39 -13.84 0.40 -0.38
N TRP A 40 -12.72 -0.18 -0.78
CA TRP A 40 -12.75 -1.24 -1.79
C TRP A 40 -13.33 -2.53 -1.21
N THR A 41 -14.04 -3.29 -2.04
CA THR A 41 -14.33 -4.68 -1.72
C THR A 41 -13.03 -5.49 -1.76
N ARG A 42 -13.05 -6.67 -1.14
CA ARG A 42 -11.91 -7.59 -1.18
C ARG A 42 -11.50 -7.93 -2.61
N GLU A 43 -12.47 -8.12 -3.52
CA GLU A 43 -12.26 -8.42 -4.94
C GLU A 43 -11.61 -7.23 -5.67
N GLN A 44 -12.03 -6.01 -5.40
CA GLN A 44 -11.41 -4.80 -5.93
C GLN A 44 -9.98 -4.66 -5.43
N MET A 45 -9.75 -4.85 -4.12
CA MET A 45 -8.41 -4.81 -3.54
C MET A 45 -7.47 -5.81 -4.23
N ILE A 46 -7.89 -7.06 -4.41
CA ILE A 46 -7.11 -8.09 -5.11
C ILE A 46 -6.86 -7.70 -6.56
N ARG A 47 -7.89 -7.20 -7.27
CA ARG A 47 -7.80 -6.81 -8.69
C ARG A 47 -6.78 -5.70 -8.91
N TYR A 48 -6.81 -4.65 -8.09
CA TYR A 48 -5.92 -3.50 -8.25
C TYR A 48 -4.53 -3.71 -7.67
N THR A 49 -4.34 -4.76 -6.88
CA THR A 49 -3.03 -5.19 -6.36
C THR A 49 -2.64 -6.58 -6.87
N ALA A 50 -3.03 -6.93 -8.11
CA ALA A 50 -2.90 -8.28 -8.68
C ALA A 50 -1.43 -8.75 -8.79
N GLN A 51 -0.47 -7.83 -8.92
CA GLN A 51 0.96 -8.17 -8.97
C GLN A 51 1.56 -8.54 -7.60
N ASN A 52 0.80 -8.41 -6.49
CA ASN A 52 1.28 -8.79 -5.16
C ASN A 52 1.62 -10.29 -5.10
N PRO A 53 2.89 -10.68 -4.82
CA PRO A 53 3.29 -12.08 -4.73
C PRO A 53 3.12 -12.68 -3.33
N TYR A 54 2.71 -11.90 -2.35
CA TYR A 54 2.65 -12.29 -0.95
C TYR A 54 1.23 -12.63 -0.51
N GLU A 55 1.11 -13.11 0.71
CA GLU A 55 -0.17 -13.28 1.38
C GLU A 55 -0.98 -11.97 1.44
N ARG A 56 -2.22 -12.09 1.88
CA ARG A 56 -3.13 -10.96 2.03
C ARG A 56 -3.80 -10.96 3.38
N PHE A 57 -4.09 -9.77 3.88
CA PHE A 57 -5.01 -9.60 5.00
C PHE A 57 -6.45 -10.04 4.61
N PRO A 58 -7.35 -10.25 5.59
CA PRO A 58 -8.74 -10.64 5.31
C PRO A 58 -9.48 -9.69 4.36
N ASP A 59 -9.17 -8.39 4.40
CA ASP A 59 -9.70 -7.37 3.51
C ASP A 59 -9.13 -7.40 2.07
N GLY A 60 -8.18 -8.29 1.79
CA GLY A 60 -7.50 -8.44 0.50
C GLY A 60 -6.23 -7.58 0.34
N ARG A 61 -5.92 -6.71 1.28
CA ARG A 61 -4.73 -5.86 1.28
C ARG A 61 -3.45 -6.72 1.28
N PRO A 62 -2.43 -6.39 0.46
CA PRO A 62 -1.15 -7.09 0.44
C PRO A 62 -0.49 -7.15 1.83
N LYS A 63 0.05 -8.32 2.18
CA LYS A 63 0.77 -8.54 3.43
C LYS A 63 2.21 -8.95 3.11
N VAL A 64 3.05 -7.95 2.81
CA VAL A 64 4.48 -8.17 2.66
C VAL A 64 5.04 -8.75 3.97
N PRO A 65 5.85 -9.83 3.93
CA PRO A 65 6.37 -10.49 5.14
C PRO A 65 7.20 -9.55 6.02
N ASP A 66 7.07 -9.68 7.34
CA ASP A 66 7.83 -8.88 8.30
C ASP A 66 9.34 -9.05 8.12
N SER A 67 9.80 -10.24 7.72
CA SER A 67 11.21 -10.50 7.40
C SER A 67 11.76 -9.65 6.26
N LEU A 68 10.91 -9.23 5.30
CA LEU A 68 11.29 -8.28 4.26
C LEU A 68 11.23 -6.84 4.78
N LEU A 69 10.24 -6.50 5.62
CA LEU A 69 10.17 -5.18 6.24
C LEU A 69 11.41 -4.90 7.09
N GLU A 70 11.92 -5.89 7.82
CA GLU A 70 13.17 -5.74 8.58
C GLU A 70 14.36 -5.42 7.67
N LYS A 71 14.47 -6.05 6.50
CA LYS A 71 15.53 -5.74 5.53
C LYS A 71 15.36 -4.34 4.91
N VAL A 72 14.12 -3.89 4.70
CA VAL A 72 13.85 -2.53 4.19
C VAL A 72 14.32 -1.46 5.18
N LYS A 73 14.40 -1.73 6.49
CA LYS A 73 14.94 -0.78 7.48
C LYS A 73 16.39 -0.39 7.24
N ASP A 74 17.16 -1.27 6.58
CA ASP A 74 18.57 -1.00 6.28
C ASP A 74 18.76 -0.12 5.03
N LEU A 75 17.69 0.09 4.24
CA LEU A 75 17.73 0.82 2.97
C LEU A 75 17.58 2.33 3.15
N SER A 76 18.03 3.08 2.15
CA SER A 76 17.73 4.50 1.95
C SER A 76 16.67 4.71 0.85
N ALA A 77 16.07 5.89 0.80
CA ALA A 77 15.16 6.29 -0.27
C ALA A 77 15.84 6.25 -1.65
N GLU A 78 17.13 6.60 -1.71
CA GLU A 78 17.93 6.56 -2.94
C GLU A 78 18.07 5.13 -3.49
N GLU A 79 18.30 4.14 -2.63
CA GLU A 79 18.42 2.74 -3.06
C GLU A 79 17.11 2.20 -3.62
N VAL A 80 15.97 2.62 -3.06
CA VAL A 80 14.66 2.29 -3.61
C VAL A 80 14.47 2.92 -5.00
N LEU A 81 14.91 4.17 -5.19
CA LEU A 81 14.79 4.89 -6.46
C LEU A 81 15.46 4.14 -7.63
N VAL A 82 16.58 3.47 -7.39
CA VAL A 82 17.31 2.72 -8.42
C VAL A 82 16.42 1.66 -9.11
N ILE A 83 15.55 1.03 -8.38
CA ILE A 83 14.64 -0.01 -8.89
C ILE A 83 13.26 0.56 -9.20
N ALA A 84 12.60 1.17 -8.22
CA ALA A 84 11.22 1.63 -8.34
C ALA A 84 11.07 2.78 -9.34
N GLY A 85 12.06 3.68 -9.43
CA GLY A 85 12.02 4.85 -10.32
C GLY A 85 11.90 4.52 -11.81
N ARG A 86 12.26 3.30 -12.23
CA ARG A 86 12.21 2.89 -13.66
C ARG A 86 10.79 2.71 -14.19
N GLY A 87 9.84 2.32 -13.35
CA GLY A 87 8.46 2.08 -13.76
C GLY A 87 7.43 2.85 -12.93
N TYR A 88 7.86 3.42 -11.79
CA TYR A 88 7.03 4.11 -10.82
C TYR A 88 7.64 5.46 -10.45
N PRO A 89 7.61 6.46 -11.35
CA PRO A 89 8.34 7.71 -11.19
C PRO A 89 7.83 8.59 -10.04
N ASN A 90 6.58 8.41 -9.62
CA ASN A 90 5.93 9.25 -8.62
C ASN A 90 5.61 8.44 -7.35
N GLN A 91 6.63 7.88 -6.70
CA GLN A 91 6.48 7.09 -5.48
C GLN A 91 7.26 7.66 -4.29
N PHE A 92 7.86 8.83 -4.46
CA PHE A 92 8.59 9.55 -3.42
C PHE A 92 7.88 10.86 -3.07
N ALA A 93 7.80 11.15 -1.79
CA ALA A 93 7.28 12.41 -1.26
C ALA A 93 8.28 13.03 -0.26
N ASP A 94 8.58 14.30 -0.43
CA ASP A 94 9.49 15.10 0.37
C ASP A 94 8.79 16.29 1.07
N GLY A 95 9.56 17.20 1.65
CA GLY A 95 9.05 18.42 2.27
C GLY A 95 8.35 18.17 3.62
N TRP A 96 8.79 17.17 4.35
CA TRP A 96 8.23 16.78 5.64
C TRP A 96 8.86 17.48 6.83
N GLN A 97 8.06 17.72 7.86
CA GLN A 97 8.54 17.71 9.24
C GLN A 97 8.64 16.25 9.68
N ILE A 98 9.77 15.90 10.30
CA ILE A 98 10.07 14.54 10.74
C ILE A 98 10.15 14.52 12.26
N LEU A 99 9.32 13.68 12.89
CA LEU A 99 9.23 13.61 14.35
C LEU A 99 10.58 13.23 14.98
N HIS A 100 11.23 12.20 14.45
CA HIS A 100 12.56 11.75 14.89
C HIS A 100 13.44 11.49 13.66
N PRO A 101 14.23 12.50 13.20
CA PRO A 101 14.97 12.41 11.94
C PRO A 101 15.99 11.27 11.84
N GLY A 102 16.37 10.67 12.98
CA GLY A 102 17.29 9.52 13.03
C GLY A 102 16.58 8.15 12.95
N LYS A 103 15.24 8.15 13.02
CA LYS A 103 14.43 6.93 13.07
C LYS A 103 13.78 6.66 11.73
N LYS A 104 14.02 5.49 11.16
CA LYS A 104 13.35 5.06 9.93
C LYS A 104 11.92 4.63 10.18
N LEU A 105 11.04 4.95 9.25
CA LEU A 105 9.66 4.47 9.22
C LEU A 105 9.56 3.34 8.20
N VAL A 106 9.23 2.14 8.65
CA VAL A 106 8.98 1.01 7.74
C VAL A 106 7.73 0.27 8.17
N GLY A 107 6.88 -0.05 7.19
CA GLY A 107 5.66 -0.85 7.38
C GLY A 107 4.78 -0.85 6.15
N ARG A 108 3.61 -1.47 6.26
CA ARG A 108 2.61 -1.57 5.18
C ARG A 108 1.61 -0.43 5.29
N ALA A 109 1.32 0.24 4.19
CA ALA A 109 0.36 1.36 4.20
C ALA A 109 -1.06 0.88 4.50
N LEU A 110 -1.67 1.41 5.57
CA LEU A 110 -3.11 1.53 5.71
C LEU A 110 -3.47 2.95 5.33
N THR A 111 -4.19 3.10 4.23
CA THR A 111 -4.45 4.40 3.63
C THR A 111 -5.81 4.96 4.05
N VAL A 112 -5.86 6.26 4.28
CA VAL A 112 -7.11 7.00 4.51
C VAL A 112 -7.09 8.33 3.77
N GLN A 113 -8.18 8.63 3.09
CA GLN A 113 -8.37 9.89 2.38
C GLN A 113 -9.39 10.76 3.09
N PHE A 114 -9.03 12.02 3.23
CA PHE A 114 -9.93 13.07 3.69
C PHE A 114 -10.26 14.04 2.55
N MET A 115 -11.42 14.67 2.67
CA MET A 115 -11.84 15.79 1.83
C MET A 115 -12.44 16.90 2.69
N PRO A 116 -12.46 18.14 2.20
CA PRO A 116 -13.27 19.18 2.81
C PRO A 116 -14.71 18.68 2.98
N VAL A 117 -15.32 18.98 4.13
CA VAL A 117 -16.64 18.46 4.45
C VAL A 117 -17.67 18.94 3.43
N ARG A 118 -18.45 17.99 2.95
CA ARG A 118 -19.64 18.22 2.15
C ARG A 118 -20.77 17.44 2.83
N THR A 119 -21.64 18.16 3.54
CA THR A 119 -22.57 17.60 4.50
C THR A 119 -23.52 16.58 3.88
N ASP A 120 -24.05 16.86 2.68
CA ASP A 120 -24.95 15.96 1.95
C ASP A 120 -24.27 14.61 1.62
N VAL A 121 -22.98 14.60 1.31
CA VAL A 121 -22.20 13.37 1.07
C VAL A 121 -21.82 12.69 2.38
N ALA A 122 -21.35 13.46 3.35
CA ALA A 122 -20.93 12.93 4.66
C ALA A 122 -22.07 12.24 5.42
N ASP A 123 -23.29 12.79 5.34
CA ASP A 123 -24.48 12.21 5.98
C ASP A 123 -24.84 10.86 5.35
N VAL A 124 -24.78 10.73 4.01
CA VAL A 124 -25.01 9.46 3.32
C VAL A 124 -23.96 8.43 3.70
N GLN A 125 -22.67 8.80 3.68
CA GLN A 125 -21.58 7.88 4.07
C GLN A 125 -21.72 7.42 5.52
N ALA A 126 -22.09 8.32 6.43
CA ALA A 126 -22.30 7.99 7.84
C ALA A 126 -23.49 7.03 8.04
N ALA A 127 -24.58 7.20 7.27
CA ALA A 127 -25.72 6.31 7.27
C ALA A 127 -25.34 4.91 6.75
N GLU A 128 -24.67 4.82 5.60
CA GLU A 128 -24.20 3.55 5.03
C GLU A 128 -23.23 2.81 5.96
N TRP A 129 -22.34 3.55 6.62
CA TRP A 129 -21.41 2.97 7.60
C TRP A 129 -22.16 2.38 8.79
N LYS A 130 -23.17 3.10 9.29
CA LYS A 130 -24.02 2.64 10.39
C LYS A 130 -24.84 1.40 10.02
N GLU A 131 -25.40 1.34 8.81
CA GLU A 131 -26.11 0.16 8.30
C GLU A 131 -25.25 -1.09 8.26
N LYS A 132 -23.94 -0.94 8.04
CA LYS A 132 -22.93 -2.02 8.11
C LYS A 132 -22.49 -2.36 9.54
N GLY A 133 -23.14 -1.80 10.56
CA GLY A 133 -22.82 -2.02 11.96
C GLY A 133 -21.68 -1.16 12.49
N GLY A 134 -21.21 -0.19 11.71
CA GLY A 134 -20.17 0.76 12.12
C GLY A 134 -20.68 1.79 13.13
N GLY A 135 -19.77 2.33 13.94
CA GLY A 135 -20.02 3.44 14.84
C GLY A 135 -19.96 4.80 14.11
N ARG A 136 -19.42 5.81 14.80
CA ARG A 136 -19.18 7.12 14.17
C ARG A 136 -18.08 7.02 13.13
N LEU A 137 -18.36 7.38 11.88
CA LEU A 137 -17.35 7.47 10.84
C LEU A 137 -16.41 8.67 11.09
N SER A 138 -15.15 8.41 11.34
CA SER A 138 -14.14 9.42 11.66
C SER A 138 -12.72 8.90 11.35
N HIS A 139 -11.71 9.73 11.57
CA HIS A 139 -10.30 9.29 11.49
C HIS A 139 -9.98 8.08 12.40
N GLN A 140 -10.65 7.97 13.56
CA GLN A 140 -10.50 6.83 14.47
C GLN A 140 -10.93 5.51 13.80
N THR A 141 -11.91 5.54 12.90
CA THR A 141 -12.36 4.36 12.16
C THR A 141 -11.20 3.71 11.39
N ALA A 142 -10.36 4.52 10.72
CA ALA A 142 -9.19 4.00 10.02
C ALA A 142 -8.07 3.56 10.99
N ILE A 143 -7.88 4.28 12.09
CA ILE A 143 -6.90 3.94 13.12
C ILE A 143 -7.22 2.60 13.79
N ASP A 144 -8.50 2.31 14.04
CA ASP A 144 -8.96 1.04 14.63
C ASP A 144 -8.75 -0.18 13.69
N MET A 145 -8.53 0.05 12.39
CA MET A 145 -8.24 -1.01 11.41
C MET A 145 -6.75 -1.38 11.30
N LEU A 146 -5.86 -0.63 11.97
CA LEU A 146 -4.42 -0.88 11.93
C LEU A 146 -4.07 -2.25 12.51
N GLN A 147 -3.06 -2.88 11.91
CA GLN A 147 -2.49 -4.16 12.31
C GLN A 147 -1.00 -3.99 12.65
N PRO A 148 -0.38 -4.93 13.39
CA PRO A 148 1.06 -4.93 13.60
C PRO A 148 1.84 -4.83 12.28
N GLY A 149 2.83 -3.92 12.23
CA GLY A 149 3.62 -3.63 11.04
C GLY A 149 2.94 -2.74 10.00
N ASP A 150 1.78 -2.16 10.31
CA ASP A 150 1.18 -1.12 9.47
C ASP A 150 1.75 0.26 9.76
N VAL A 151 1.68 1.13 8.74
CA VAL A 151 1.89 2.58 8.85
C VAL A 151 0.56 3.27 8.56
N PHE A 152 0.14 4.17 9.43
CA PHE A 152 -1.02 5.02 9.18
C PHE A 152 -0.68 6.08 8.13
N VAL A 153 -1.25 5.98 6.92
CA VAL A 153 -0.99 6.88 5.80
C VAL A 153 -2.26 7.69 5.50
N ALA A 154 -2.23 8.98 5.81
CA ALA A 154 -3.39 9.87 5.69
C ALA A 154 -3.16 10.98 4.66
N ASP A 155 -3.99 11.02 3.63
CA ASP A 155 -4.13 12.16 2.72
C ASP A 155 -5.12 13.17 3.33
N LEU A 156 -4.59 14.25 3.88
CA LEU A 156 -5.34 15.41 4.36
C LEU A 156 -5.18 16.60 3.41
N PHE A 157 -5.01 16.32 2.12
CA PHE A 157 -4.84 17.28 1.02
C PHE A 157 -3.84 18.41 1.31
N GLY A 158 -2.80 18.14 2.11
CA GLY A 158 -1.79 19.12 2.52
C GLY A 158 -2.31 20.20 3.46
N SER A 159 -3.54 20.07 3.97
CA SER A 159 -4.18 21.14 4.75
C SER A 159 -3.62 21.27 6.16
N ILE A 160 -3.31 22.49 6.56
CA ILE A 160 -2.94 22.87 7.92
C ILE A 160 -4.14 23.51 8.66
N PRO A 161 -4.93 24.40 8.01
CA PRO A 161 -6.04 25.08 8.70
C PRO A 161 -7.16 24.18 9.20
N THR A 162 -7.28 22.94 8.65
CA THR A 162 -8.28 21.98 9.11
C THR A 162 -7.96 21.34 10.47
N GLY A 163 -6.85 21.70 11.09
CA GLY A 163 -6.43 21.18 12.39
C GLY A 163 -5.69 19.85 12.31
N GLY A 164 -5.12 19.44 13.45
CA GLY A 164 -4.36 18.19 13.57
C GLY A 164 -5.28 16.96 13.59
N ILE A 165 -4.98 15.99 12.70
CA ILE A 165 -5.75 14.75 12.59
C ILE A 165 -5.52 13.81 13.79
N ILE A 166 -4.30 13.78 14.32
CA ILE A 166 -3.96 13.04 15.53
C ILE A 166 -3.30 13.95 16.55
N GLY A 167 -3.52 13.65 17.82
CA GLY A 167 -2.78 14.15 18.96
C GLY A 167 -2.01 13.01 19.63
N ASP A 168 -1.46 13.26 20.80
CA ASP A 168 -0.59 12.33 21.53
C ASP A 168 -1.26 10.98 21.84
N ASN A 169 -2.50 10.97 22.29
CA ASN A 169 -3.21 9.74 22.62
C ASN A 169 -3.42 8.83 21.39
N LEU A 170 -3.79 9.39 20.23
CA LEU A 170 -3.96 8.60 19.01
C LEU A 170 -2.62 8.19 18.42
N ALA A 171 -1.60 9.03 18.50
CA ALA A 171 -0.25 8.67 18.11
C ALA A 171 0.28 7.51 18.96
N TYR A 172 0.05 7.55 20.28
CA TYR A 172 0.41 6.45 21.18
C TYR A 172 -0.31 5.15 20.81
N TYR A 173 -1.62 5.22 20.53
CA TYR A 173 -2.40 4.05 20.10
C TYR A 173 -1.85 3.46 18.79
N ILE A 174 -1.57 4.30 17.77
CA ILE A 174 -0.97 3.89 16.50
C ILE A 174 0.36 3.17 16.77
N TRP A 175 1.26 3.77 17.53
CA TRP A 175 2.55 3.18 17.85
C TRP A 175 2.44 1.84 18.57
N LYS A 176 1.58 1.75 19.58
CA LYS A 176 1.36 0.51 20.35
C LYS A 176 0.77 -0.61 19.53
N THR A 177 -0.14 -0.27 18.61
CA THR A 177 -0.79 -1.24 17.73
C THR A 177 0.12 -1.73 16.63
N THR A 178 0.88 -0.81 16.03
CA THR A 178 1.64 -1.11 14.80
C THR A 178 3.12 -1.40 15.04
N GLY A 179 3.72 -0.84 16.07
CA GLY A 179 5.16 -0.81 16.27
C GLY A 179 5.91 0.10 15.29
N ALA A 180 5.19 0.84 14.43
CA ALA A 180 5.76 1.70 13.40
C ALA A 180 5.43 3.19 13.64
N GLY A 181 4.57 3.79 12.81
CA GLY A 181 4.26 5.21 12.93
C GLY A 181 3.28 5.69 11.88
N PHE A 182 3.46 6.93 11.40
CA PHE A 182 2.51 7.56 10.50
C PHE A 182 3.17 8.41 9.41
N VAL A 183 2.43 8.59 8.30
CA VAL A 183 2.64 9.61 7.26
C VAL A 183 1.34 10.37 7.09
N ILE A 184 1.35 11.66 7.36
CA ILE A 184 0.17 12.54 7.28
C ILE A 184 0.46 13.71 6.35
N ASP A 185 -0.15 13.70 5.17
CA ASP A 185 -0.09 14.82 4.23
C ASP A 185 -1.03 15.95 4.70
N GLY A 186 -0.68 16.54 5.83
CA GLY A 186 -1.47 17.53 6.55
C GLY A 186 -0.91 17.81 7.95
N ALA A 187 -1.75 18.28 8.87
CA ALA A 187 -1.35 18.67 10.20
C ALA A 187 -1.57 17.59 11.26
N ILE A 188 -0.71 17.60 12.27
CA ILE A 188 -0.89 16.93 13.56
C ILE A 188 -1.03 17.97 14.69
N ARG A 189 -1.39 17.54 15.88
CA ARG A 189 -1.38 18.38 17.10
C ARG A 189 -0.62 17.69 18.23
N ASP A 190 -0.48 18.39 19.35
CA ASP A 190 0.16 17.87 20.58
C ASP A 190 1.59 17.34 20.33
N LEU A 191 2.38 18.08 19.50
CA LEU A 191 3.70 17.64 19.03
C LEU A 191 4.66 17.32 20.20
N GLU A 192 4.64 18.09 21.28
CA GLU A 192 5.48 17.83 22.46
C GLU A 192 5.17 16.46 23.07
N GLY A 193 3.88 16.12 23.22
CA GLY A 193 3.44 14.82 23.74
C GLY A 193 3.82 13.67 22.82
N ILE A 194 3.62 13.85 21.50
CA ILE A 194 3.98 12.82 20.51
C ILE A 194 5.49 12.58 20.49
N SER A 195 6.31 13.62 20.67
CA SER A 195 7.77 13.51 20.64
C SER A 195 8.37 12.66 21.77
N LEU A 196 7.59 12.36 22.80
CA LEU A 196 8.00 11.46 23.88
C LEU A 196 7.96 9.97 23.49
N PHE A 197 7.30 9.62 22.40
CA PHE A 197 7.16 8.23 21.96
C PHE A 197 8.27 7.86 20.98
N ASP A 198 8.83 6.66 21.14
CA ASP A 198 9.88 6.14 20.27
C ASP A 198 9.30 5.62 18.93
N MET A 199 8.62 6.50 18.17
CA MET A 199 8.00 6.22 16.88
C MET A 199 8.51 7.15 15.79
N ALA A 200 8.43 6.72 14.53
CA ALA A 200 8.69 7.59 13.40
C ALA A 200 7.39 8.27 12.93
N GLY A 201 7.48 9.51 12.46
CA GLY A 201 6.32 10.26 11.97
C GLY A 201 6.71 11.32 10.96
N TYR A 202 5.91 11.42 9.89
CA TYR A 202 6.09 12.39 8.81
C TYR A 202 4.80 13.19 8.66
N PHE A 203 4.88 14.52 8.68
CA PHE A 203 3.73 15.42 8.65
C PHE A 203 4.09 16.77 8.05
N ARG A 204 3.10 17.58 7.65
CA ARG A 204 3.37 18.90 7.06
C ARG A 204 3.57 19.99 8.09
N ALA A 205 2.76 19.99 9.15
CA ALA A 205 2.87 20.95 10.23
C ALA A 205 2.26 20.42 11.53
N ALA A 206 2.57 21.08 12.65
CA ALA A 206 1.85 20.93 13.89
C ALA A 206 1.00 22.17 14.15
N THR A 207 -0.26 21.96 14.63
CA THR A 207 -1.21 23.05 14.94
C THR A 207 -2.09 22.67 16.13
N PRO A 208 -2.42 23.59 17.05
CA PRO A 208 -3.19 23.25 18.26
C PRO A 208 -4.61 22.75 18.04
N PRO A 209 -5.43 23.30 17.09
CA PRO A 209 -6.81 22.87 16.96
C PRO A 209 -6.91 21.41 16.50
N ALA A 210 -7.94 20.71 17.01
CA ALA A 210 -8.29 19.37 16.51
C ALA A 210 -8.88 19.47 15.10
N ILE A 211 -8.82 18.34 14.37
CA ILE A 211 -9.38 18.23 13.02
C ILE A 211 -10.85 18.66 12.97
N HIS A 212 -11.20 19.49 12.00
CA HIS A 212 -12.55 20.00 11.75
C HIS A 212 -12.77 20.30 10.27
N ASN A 213 -14.04 20.44 9.87
CA ASN A 213 -14.44 20.77 8.51
C ASN A 213 -13.91 19.82 7.43
N VAL A 214 -13.69 18.56 7.80
CA VAL A 214 -13.31 17.48 6.87
C VAL A 214 -14.22 16.27 7.05
N MET A 215 -14.28 15.45 6.02
CA MET A 215 -14.96 14.15 6.06
C MET A 215 -13.98 13.05 5.62
N VAL A 216 -14.20 11.83 6.08
CA VAL A 216 -13.49 10.63 5.58
C VAL A 216 -14.06 10.32 4.19
N ALA A 217 -13.23 10.42 3.17
CA ALA A 217 -13.62 10.12 1.79
C ALA A 217 -13.29 8.69 1.38
N GLY A 218 -12.36 8.04 2.08
CA GLY A 218 -12.04 6.64 1.81
C GLY A 218 -11.05 6.05 2.81
N ILE A 219 -11.17 4.73 3.02
CA ILE A 219 -10.24 3.93 3.83
C ILE A 219 -9.83 2.72 3.00
N ASN A 220 -8.53 2.39 3.00
CA ASN A 220 -7.97 1.31 2.18
C ASN A 220 -8.33 1.47 0.68
N ILE A 221 -8.18 2.69 0.18
CA ILE A 221 -8.26 3.07 -1.24
C ILE A 221 -6.95 3.76 -1.65
N PRO A 222 -6.67 3.95 -2.94
CA PRO A 222 -5.55 4.78 -3.38
C PRO A 222 -5.67 6.19 -2.83
N VAL A 223 -4.57 6.72 -2.29
CA VAL A 223 -4.49 8.09 -1.81
C VAL A 223 -3.34 8.82 -2.45
N ARG A 224 -3.38 10.16 -2.43
CA ARG A 224 -2.29 11.00 -2.90
C ARG A 224 -1.51 11.54 -1.71
N ILE A 225 -0.22 11.24 -1.64
CA ILE A 225 0.70 11.82 -0.64
C ILE A 225 1.75 12.65 -1.37
N GLY A 226 1.65 13.95 -1.27
CA GLY A 226 2.42 14.84 -2.13
C GLY A 226 2.13 14.57 -3.62
N ASN A 227 3.12 14.11 -4.37
CA ASN A 227 2.98 13.68 -5.77
C ASN A 227 2.89 12.15 -5.94
N ALA A 228 2.98 11.39 -4.84
CA ALA A 228 2.93 9.94 -4.91
C ALA A 228 1.50 9.42 -4.89
N THR A 229 1.25 8.36 -5.67
CA THR A 229 0.05 7.52 -5.54
C THR A 229 0.38 6.36 -4.64
N VAL A 230 -0.29 6.29 -3.49
CA VAL A 230 -0.07 5.24 -2.49
C VAL A 230 -1.22 4.27 -2.51
N MET A 231 -0.91 3.00 -2.74
CA MET A 231 -1.88 1.91 -2.68
C MET A 231 -1.93 1.29 -1.29
N PRO A 232 -3.11 0.78 -0.87
CA PRO A 232 -3.18 -0.03 0.35
C PRO A 232 -2.21 -1.22 0.28
N GLY A 233 -1.36 -1.36 1.30
CA GLY A 233 -0.37 -2.43 1.37
C GLY A 233 0.96 -2.14 0.70
N ASP A 234 1.16 -0.97 0.09
CA ASP A 234 2.50 -0.52 -0.31
C ASP A 234 3.43 -0.51 0.90
N VAL A 235 4.70 -0.83 0.69
CA VAL A 235 5.69 -0.71 1.76
C VAL A 235 6.17 0.72 1.84
N VAL A 236 6.00 1.31 3.00
CA VAL A 236 6.47 2.65 3.33
C VAL A 236 7.92 2.55 3.81
N LEU A 237 8.81 3.34 3.23
CA LEU A 237 10.15 3.60 3.74
C LEU A 237 10.30 5.10 3.93
N GLY A 238 10.37 5.54 5.18
CA GLY A 238 10.67 6.93 5.53
C GLY A 238 12.08 7.06 6.12
N ASP A 239 12.86 7.99 5.61
CA ASP A 239 14.19 8.35 6.10
C ASP A 239 14.38 9.88 6.20
N ARG A 240 15.61 10.37 6.22
CA ARG A 240 15.89 11.81 6.33
C ARG A 240 15.56 12.62 5.08
N GLU A 241 15.49 11.96 3.92
CA GLU A 241 15.22 12.61 2.64
C GLU A 241 13.73 12.73 2.39
N GLY A 242 12.93 11.79 2.89
CA GLY A 242 11.49 11.77 2.72
C GLY A 242 10.88 10.40 2.88
N VAL A 243 9.76 10.16 2.18
CA VAL A 243 9.02 8.90 2.25
C VAL A 243 8.88 8.30 0.87
N TYR A 244 9.31 7.06 0.73
CA TYR A 244 9.11 6.24 -0.45
C TYR A 244 7.99 5.22 -0.23
N PHE A 245 7.14 5.02 -1.24
CA PHE A 245 6.06 4.04 -1.24
C PHE A 245 6.38 2.97 -2.29
N ILE A 246 6.72 1.77 -1.81
CA ILE A 246 7.24 0.69 -2.64
C ILE A 246 6.10 -0.29 -2.96
N PRO A 247 5.73 -0.47 -4.24
CA PRO A 247 4.77 -1.50 -4.62
C PRO A 247 5.20 -2.89 -4.13
N PRO A 248 4.29 -3.70 -3.54
CA PRO A 248 4.65 -4.98 -2.91
C PRO A 248 5.50 -5.91 -3.79
N HIS A 249 5.22 -5.99 -5.08
CA HIS A 249 5.95 -6.87 -6.00
C HIS A 249 7.40 -6.45 -6.26
N LEU A 250 7.78 -5.20 -5.98
CA LEU A 250 9.14 -4.69 -6.14
C LEU A 250 9.99 -4.85 -4.87
N VAL A 251 9.39 -5.09 -3.70
CA VAL A 251 10.10 -5.05 -2.41
C VAL A 251 11.29 -6.00 -2.39
N LYS A 252 11.11 -7.22 -2.89
CA LYS A 252 12.21 -8.19 -2.92
C LYS A 252 13.34 -7.76 -3.86
N GLU A 253 13.01 -7.22 -5.03
CA GLU A 253 14.01 -6.74 -6.00
C GLU A 253 14.78 -5.55 -5.44
N VAL A 254 14.10 -4.62 -4.77
CA VAL A 254 14.72 -3.47 -4.10
C VAL A 254 15.72 -3.94 -3.04
N VAL A 255 15.31 -4.86 -2.16
CA VAL A 255 16.19 -5.41 -1.10
C VAL A 255 17.40 -6.12 -1.71
N ASP A 256 17.19 -6.96 -2.73
CA ASP A 256 18.29 -7.70 -3.38
C ASP A 256 19.28 -6.75 -4.09
N ALA A 257 18.78 -5.68 -4.71
CA ALA A 257 19.62 -4.69 -5.39
C ALA A 257 20.42 -3.84 -4.39
N ALA A 258 19.80 -3.42 -3.30
CA ALA A 258 20.46 -2.64 -2.26
C ALA A 258 21.60 -3.41 -1.60
N GLU A 259 21.44 -4.71 -1.37
CA GLU A 259 22.54 -5.56 -0.85
C GLU A 259 23.77 -5.52 -1.76
N ILE A 260 23.59 -5.57 -3.08
CA ILE A 260 24.69 -5.46 -4.04
C ILE A 260 25.35 -4.07 -3.96
N THR A 261 24.52 -3.02 -3.82
CA THR A 261 25.02 -1.65 -3.67
C THR A 261 25.85 -1.50 -2.38
N HIS A 262 25.37 -2.03 -1.25
CA HIS A 262 26.10 -2.01 0.02
C HIS A 262 27.46 -2.72 -0.08
N ILE A 263 27.52 -3.89 -0.73
CA ILE A 263 28.77 -4.61 -0.94
C ILE A 263 29.73 -3.82 -1.84
N HIS A 264 29.20 -3.18 -2.89
CA HIS A 264 29.98 -2.32 -3.77
C HIS A 264 30.56 -1.11 -3.03
N ASP A 265 29.77 -0.45 -2.22
CA ASP A 265 30.19 0.71 -1.45
C ASP A 265 31.21 0.36 -0.38
N GLU A 266 31.06 -0.80 0.28
CA GLU A 266 32.03 -1.32 1.23
C GLU A 266 33.39 -1.53 0.53
N TRP A 267 33.40 -2.22 -0.62
CA TRP A 267 34.61 -2.42 -1.42
C TRP A 267 35.22 -1.09 -1.89
N THR A 268 34.39 -0.18 -2.40
CA THR A 268 34.82 1.14 -2.87
C THR A 268 35.52 1.93 -1.77
N ARG A 269 34.93 1.95 -0.55
CA ARG A 269 35.54 2.62 0.62
C ARG A 269 36.85 1.97 1.04
N MET A 270 36.96 0.63 0.99
CA MET A 270 38.22 -0.07 1.23
C MET A 270 39.30 0.39 0.24
N LYS A 271 38.98 0.49 -1.05
CA LYS A 271 39.92 0.95 -2.09
C LYS A 271 40.35 2.41 -1.91
N PHE A 272 39.44 3.29 -1.49
CA PHE A 272 39.79 4.69 -1.17
C PHE A 272 40.73 4.77 0.04
N ASN A 273 40.54 3.94 1.05
CA ASN A 273 41.40 3.89 2.22
C ASN A 273 42.84 3.44 1.90
N GLU A 274 43.08 2.72 0.77
CA GLU A 274 44.40 2.41 0.30
C GLU A 274 45.18 3.65 -0.17
N GLY A 275 44.52 4.76 -0.49
CA GLY A 275 45.14 6.01 -0.94
C GLY A 275 45.81 5.97 -2.31
N LYS A 276 45.56 4.93 -3.11
CA LYS A 276 46.23 4.71 -4.41
C LYS A 276 45.37 5.14 -5.59
N TYR A 277 44.04 5.19 -5.42
CA TYR A 277 43.09 5.33 -6.51
C TYR A 277 42.34 6.65 -6.45
N LYS A 278 42.05 7.23 -7.61
CA LYS A 278 41.16 8.38 -7.72
C LYS A 278 39.69 7.89 -7.72
N SER A 279 38.77 8.78 -7.34
CA SER A 279 37.33 8.47 -7.36
C SER A 279 36.85 8.03 -8.74
N SER A 280 37.37 8.64 -9.84
CA SER A 280 37.02 8.29 -11.20
C SER A 280 37.53 6.90 -11.67
N GLU A 281 38.41 6.26 -10.91
CA GLU A 281 38.97 4.93 -11.23
C GLU A 281 38.18 3.82 -10.52
N ILE A 282 37.58 4.12 -9.38
CA ILE A 282 36.93 3.14 -8.49
C ILE A 282 35.40 3.31 -8.43
N TYR A 283 34.92 4.57 -8.33
CA TYR A 283 33.49 4.80 -8.17
C TYR A 283 32.70 4.43 -9.43
N GLY A 284 31.59 3.70 -9.26
CA GLY A 284 30.82 3.12 -10.36
C GLY A 284 31.40 1.77 -10.80
N SER A 285 31.67 1.61 -12.09
CA SER A 285 32.29 0.38 -12.64
C SER A 285 33.76 0.62 -12.93
N PRO A 286 34.67 -0.01 -12.20
CA PRO A 286 36.10 0.06 -12.52
C PRO A 286 36.37 -0.35 -13.98
N ARG A 287 37.34 0.32 -14.64
CA ARG A 287 37.72 0.00 -15.99
C ARG A 287 38.95 -0.93 -16.06
N ASP A 288 39.76 -0.94 -15.03
CA ASP A 288 40.90 -1.82 -14.89
C ASP A 288 40.46 -3.27 -14.74
N PRO A 289 40.87 -4.21 -15.62
CA PRO A 289 40.48 -5.62 -15.53
C PRO A 289 40.86 -6.28 -14.19
N ALA A 290 41.97 -5.86 -13.56
CA ALA A 290 42.41 -6.40 -12.29
C ALA A 290 41.45 -5.98 -11.16
N LEU A 291 41.02 -4.71 -11.17
CA LEU A 291 40.03 -4.20 -10.19
C LEU A 291 38.64 -4.80 -10.41
N ILE A 292 38.24 -5.00 -11.67
CA ILE A 292 36.98 -5.71 -11.99
C ILE A 292 37.00 -7.10 -11.38
N LYS A 293 38.10 -7.85 -11.61
CA LYS A 293 38.23 -9.21 -11.07
C LYS A 293 38.25 -9.22 -9.55
N GLU A 294 38.96 -8.32 -8.91
CA GLU A 294 39.02 -8.17 -7.46
C GLU A 294 37.61 -7.89 -6.86
N TYR A 295 36.86 -6.96 -7.47
CA TYR A 295 35.50 -6.69 -7.05
C TYR A 295 34.58 -7.90 -7.22
N GLN A 296 34.70 -8.64 -8.34
CA GLN A 296 33.90 -9.86 -8.55
C GLN A 296 34.21 -10.94 -7.51
N ASP A 297 35.46 -11.13 -7.18
CA ASP A 297 35.91 -12.10 -6.14
C ASP A 297 35.39 -11.65 -4.76
N TYR A 298 35.45 -10.35 -4.47
CA TYR A 298 34.89 -9.77 -3.24
C TYR A 298 33.38 -9.96 -3.15
N LEU A 299 32.64 -9.62 -4.21
CA LEU A 299 31.19 -9.79 -4.30
C LEU A 299 30.79 -11.26 -4.13
N LYS A 300 31.52 -12.18 -4.78
CA LYS A 300 31.29 -13.63 -4.62
C LYS A 300 31.51 -14.11 -3.18
N THR A 301 32.51 -13.56 -2.51
CA THR A 301 32.80 -13.89 -1.12
C THR A 301 31.68 -13.42 -0.19
N LYS A 302 31.12 -12.23 -0.43
CA LYS A 302 30.04 -11.65 0.39
C LYS A 302 28.68 -12.33 0.14
N LEU A 303 28.33 -12.62 -1.10
CA LEU A 303 27.05 -13.24 -1.46
C LEU A 303 27.02 -14.75 -1.26
N GLY A 304 28.17 -15.42 -1.31
CA GLY A 304 28.27 -16.86 -1.50
C GLY A 304 28.13 -17.28 -2.97
N ALA A 305 28.59 -18.48 -3.29
CA ALA A 305 28.71 -18.94 -4.68
C ALA A 305 27.35 -18.98 -5.42
N GLU A 306 26.33 -19.55 -4.79
CA GLU A 306 24.99 -19.73 -5.39
C GLU A 306 24.33 -18.39 -5.76
N ARG A 307 24.24 -17.46 -4.80
CA ARG A 307 23.63 -16.14 -5.02
C ARG A 307 24.42 -15.28 -5.98
N TYR A 308 25.76 -15.42 -6.00
CA TYR A 308 26.62 -14.75 -6.99
C TYR A 308 26.31 -15.24 -8.40
N GLU A 309 26.15 -16.55 -8.62
CA GLU A 309 25.79 -17.10 -9.92
C GLU A 309 24.41 -16.64 -10.39
N GLU A 310 23.43 -16.60 -9.49
CA GLU A 310 22.10 -16.05 -9.80
C GLU A 310 22.18 -14.57 -10.23
N TYR A 311 22.94 -13.76 -9.49
CA TYR A 311 23.16 -12.36 -9.82
C TYR A 311 23.81 -12.19 -11.19
N MET A 312 24.84 -12.97 -11.50
CA MET A 312 25.55 -12.90 -12.78
C MET A 312 24.68 -13.34 -13.97
N LYS A 313 23.79 -14.32 -13.76
CA LYS A 313 22.80 -14.73 -14.78
C LYS A 313 21.82 -13.60 -15.09
N LYS A 314 21.33 -12.89 -14.08
CA LYS A 314 20.43 -11.74 -14.27
C LYS A 314 21.10 -10.54 -14.93
N LYS A 315 22.39 -10.33 -14.69
CA LYS A 315 23.17 -9.22 -15.26
C LYS A 315 23.59 -9.46 -16.72
N SER A 316 23.69 -10.72 -17.15
CA SER A 316 24.00 -11.06 -18.54
C SER A 316 22.76 -10.78 -19.40
N PRO A 317 22.87 -10.02 -20.53
CA PRO A 317 21.74 -9.85 -21.43
C PRO A 317 21.25 -11.22 -21.92
N PRO A 318 19.95 -11.41 -22.14
CA PRO A 318 19.46 -12.63 -22.77
C PRO A 318 20.13 -12.80 -24.13
N ARG A 319 20.65 -14.00 -24.38
CA ARG A 319 21.24 -14.38 -25.67
C ARG A 319 20.16 -14.45 -26.76
#